data_f9d8773aca8cc336b04b9f71e20c396a
#
_entry.id   f9d8773aca8cc336b04b9f71e20c396a
#
_cell.length_a   1.000
_cell.length_b   1.000
_cell.length_c   1.000
_cell.angle_alpha   90.00
_cell.angle_beta   90.00
_cell.angle_gamma   90.00
#
_symmetry.space_group_name_H-M   'P 1'
#
loop_
_entity.id
_entity.type
_entity.pdbx_description
1 polymer ?
#
loop_
_entity_poly.entity_id
_entity_poly.type
_entity_poly.pdbx_seq_one_letter_code
_entity_poly.pdbx_strand_id
1 'polypeptide(L)'
;MSARRDLVLAAAAILLAAVLIAAWGHQAGRPPVKMITPTLTNRLELCLTCHDGIEEISASHPVAAFGCTTCHGGDGLALDADLAHAGMYGGPNPADLAVVEVACGGVNCHSGDPATGRDHIQRVNRSIQATYAGAIAQVRHAFGEQPDLTAHQGTHAVQDDQVVVSPDAVPSLTAFAPSATDPQPVQQFSANCLNCHPWAQPAAKPYFYRSTGCATCHALYDNDGLYKGSDPTISRTEPGHASAHRLTTAIPYTQCNHCHNRGNYNLPRMVFVERTDLPALSAVKTEDATARRLAEYYQPIGQFTRCEWELDCVDCHTAREAMGDGDIYSSQADAQYIQCRTCHGTLTEPPKLAAITDLNDVAVHQAQVNGKYALQVGDQVVVTERGEKLGQVRWSADQLVQTMKATGQTYNVPLVQGSACQQKPDEQASRYCHACHDRELKAP
;
A
#
# COMPACT_ATOMS: atom_id res chain seq x y z
N MET A 1 29.27 61.04 43.24
CA MET A 1 29.41 60.49 41.84
C MET A 1 29.70 58.98 41.84
N SER A 2 30.29 58.37 42.90
CA SER A 2 30.59 56.92 42.90
C SER A 2 29.37 56.04 42.98
N ALA A 3 28.40 56.30 43.85
CA ALA A 3 27.22 55.44 44.08
C ALA A 3 26.35 55.24 42.84
N ARG A 4 26.20 56.22 41.97
CA ARG A 4 25.47 56.08 40.67
C ARG A 4 26.22 55.18 39.71
N ARG A 5 27.55 55.28 39.65
CA ARG A 5 28.39 54.43 38.79
C ARG A 5 28.34 52.98 39.26
N ASP A 6 28.37 52.75 40.56
CA ASP A 6 28.36 51.41 41.15
C ASP A 6 26.96 50.73 40.95
N LEU A 7 25.89 51.52 41.00
CA LEU A 7 24.52 51.04 40.70
C LEU A 7 24.36 50.65 39.19
N VAL A 8 24.95 51.46 38.31
CA VAL A 8 24.92 51.15 36.85
C VAL A 8 25.73 49.90 36.53
N LEU A 9 26.90 49.76 37.17
CA LEU A 9 27.73 48.54 37.00
C LEU A 9 27.05 47.30 37.55
N ALA A 10 26.38 47.39 38.69
CA ALA A 10 25.62 46.28 39.26
C ALA A 10 24.43 45.86 38.37
N ALA A 11 23.70 46.86 37.86
CA ALA A 11 22.59 46.57 36.94
C ALA A 11 23.08 45.94 35.62
N ALA A 12 24.20 46.38 35.08
CA ALA A 12 24.80 45.80 33.86
C ALA A 12 25.30 44.37 34.11
N ALA A 13 25.89 44.11 35.29
CA ALA A 13 26.32 42.75 35.67
C ALA A 13 25.12 41.78 35.80
N ILE A 14 24.04 42.23 36.45
CA ILE A 14 22.79 41.43 36.55
C ILE A 14 22.19 41.14 35.19
N LEU A 15 22.14 42.16 34.31
CA LEU A 15 21.62 41.95 32.95
C LEU A 15 22.48 40.98 32.16
N LEU A 16 23.79 41.10 32.23
CA LEU A 16 24.71 40.18 31.59
C LEU A 16 24.55 38.74 32.14
N ALA A 17 24.43 38.58 33.45
CA ALA A 17 24.20 37.30 34.08
C ALA A 17 22.86 36.70 33.61
N ALA A 18 21.80 37.50 33.55
CA ALA A 18 20.49 37.04 33.04
C ALA A 18 20.57 36.59 31.59
N VAL A 19 21.26 37.35 30.71
CA VAL A 19 21.49 36.97 29.30
C VAL A 19 22.32 35.69 29.20
N LEU A 20 23.36 35.54 30.02
CA LEU A 20 24.18 34.31 30.01
C LEU A 20 23.41 33.09 30.53
N ILE A 21 22.57 33.25 31.57
CA ILE A 21 21.71 32.18 32.06
C ILE A 21 20.65 31.80 31.03
N ALA A 22 20.03 32.78 30.35
CA ALA A 22 19.07 32.53 29.30
C ALA A 22 19.73 31.84 28.10
N ALA A 23 20.90 32.28 27.67
CA ALA A 23 21.68 31.66 26.62
C ALA A 23 22.09 30.21 26.97
N TRP A 24 22.56 30.02 28.18
CA TRP A 24 22.94 28.69 28.70
C TRP A 24 21.71 27.76 28.79
N GLY A 25 20.60 28.25 29.34
CA GLY A 25 19.35 27.50 29.38
C GLY A 25 18.83 27.11 27.96
N HIS A 26 18.95 28.04 27.04
CA HIS A 26 18.59 27.77 25.63
C HIS A 26 19.52 26.72 24.97
N GLN A 27 20.81 26.77 25.28
CA GLN A 27 21.79 25.81 24.76
C GLN A 27 21.71 24.44 25.46
N ALA A 28 21.47 24.41 26.78
CA ALA A 28 21.32 23.19 27.59
C ALA A 28 20.03 22.42 27.24
N GLY A 29 19.00 23.11 26.72
CA GLY A 29 17.75 22.50 26.28
C GLY A 29 17.78 21.91 24.87
N ARG A 30 18.86 22.14 24.11
CA ARG A 30 18.96 21.55 22.75
C ARG A 30 19.34 20.07 22.83
N PRO A 31 18.69 19.20 22.03
CA PRO A 31 19.11 17.80 21.95
C PRO A 31 20.55 17.70 21.42
N PRO A 32 21.29 16.67 21.81
CA PRO A 32 22.64 16.44 21.29
C PRO A 32 22.56 16.22 19.76
N VAL A 33 23.45 16.86 19.01
CA VAL A 33 23.51 16.73 17.58
C VAL A 33 23.87 15.27 17.21
N LYS A 34 23.00 14.62 16.46
CA LYS A 34 23.19 13.27 15.93
C LYS A 34 23.59 13.35 14.47
N MET A 35 24.69 12.71 14.14
CA MET A 35 25.28 12.70 12.81
C MET A 35 25.25 11.28 12.24
N ILE A 36 24.79 11.15 11.00
CA ILE A 36 24.89 9.93 10.22
C ILE A 36 25.59 10.23 8.88
N THR A 37 26.32 9.25 8.35
CA THR A 37 26.90 9.33 7.01
C THR A 37 26.50 8.05 6.26
N PRO A 38 25.37 8.09 5.53
CA PRO A 38 24.86 6.94 4.80
C PRO A 38 25.87 6.44 3.76
N THR A 39 26.02 5.11 3.66
CA THR A 39 27.04 4.52 2.77
C THR A 39 26.74 4.70 1.28
N LEU A 40 25.47 4.88 0.91
CA LEU A 40 25.05 5.08 -0.48
C LEU A 40 25.42 6.48 -1.00
N THR A 41 25.19 7.51 -0.18
CA THR A 41 25.45 8.92 -0.56
C THR A 41 26.81 9.43 -0.12
N ASN A 42 27.36 8.86 0.94
CA ASN A 42 28.55 9.32 1.63
C ASN A 42 28.48 10.82 2.04
N ARG A 43 27.26 11.31 2.31
CA ARG A 43 26.98 12.70 2.73
C ARG A 43 26.54 12.71 4.17
N LEU A 44 27.02 13.68 4.95
CA LEU A 44 26.62 13.88 6.34
C LEU A 44 25.16 14.34 6.42
N GLU A 45 24.40 13.75 7.33
CA GLU A 45 23.03 14.16 7.64
C GLU A 45 22.83 14.33 9.16
N LEU A 46 22.02 15.31 9.55
CA LEU A 46 21.73 15.68 10.94
C LEU A 46 20.26 15.42 11.34
N CYS A 47 19.47 14.84 10.45
CA CYS A 47 18.01 14.66 10.60
C CYS A 47 17.64 13.95 11.92
N LEU A 48 18.42 12.96 12.34
CA LEU A 48 18.21 12.23 13.59
C LEU A 48 18.41 13.08 14.86
N THR A 49 18.87 14.33 14.73
CA THR A 49 18.92 15.26 15.86
C THR A 49 17.51 15.62 16.36
N CYS A 50 16.56 15.78 15.45
CA CYS A 50 15.16 16.05 15.76
C CYS A 50 14.31 14.78 15.73
N HIS A 51 14.53 13.90 14.75
CA HIS A 51 13.82 12.64 14.53
C HIS A 51 14.43 11.46 15.31
N ASP A 52 14.79 11.72 16.58
CA ASP A 52 15.38 10.69 17.44
C ASP A 52 14.40 9.57 17.74
N GLY A 53 14.82 8.34 17.44
CA GLY A 53 13.99 7.15 17.68
C GLY A 53 13.00 6.84 16.57
N ILE A 54 13.04 7.56 15.42
CA ILE A 54 12.26 7.18 14.24
C ILE A 54 12.60 5.75 13.81
N GLU A 55 11.58 5.01 13.41
CA GLU A 55 11.74 3.61 13.01
C GLU A 55 12.52 3.48 11.70
N GLU A 56 13.29 2.40 11.58
CA GLU A 56 13.85 1.97 10.30
C GLU A 56 12.72 1.70 9.29
N ILE A 57 12.86 2.25 8.10
CA ILE A 57 11.82 2.16 7.07
C ILE A 57 11.56 0.71 6.62
N SER A 58 12.62 -0.08 6.48
CA SER A 58 12.57 -1.52 6.24
C SER A 58 13.98 -2.13 6.33
N ALA A 59 14.06 -3.45 6.48
CA ALA A 59 15.34 -4.16 6.45
C ALA A 59 16.09 -4.01 5.12
N SER A 60 15.38 -3.77 4.01
CA SER A 60 15.97 -3.54 2.68
C SER A 60 16.47 -2.10 2.50
N HIS A 61 16.06 -1.17 3.35
CA HIS A 61 16.39 0.26 3.26
C HIS A 61 16.85 0.78 4.64
N PRO A 62 17.95 0.25 5.20
CA PRO A 62 18.42 0.70 6.50
C PRO A 62 18.94 2.14 6.41
N VAL A 63 18.67 2.95 7.45
CA VAL A 63 19.10 4.36 7.54
C VAL A 63 20.63 4.49 7.37
N ALA A 64 21.39 3.53 7.90
CA ALA A 64 22.85 3.53 7.75
C ALA A 64 23.33 3.44 6.28
N ALA A 65 22.51 2.90 5.39
CA ALA A 65 22.83 2.83 3.96
C ALA A 65 22.25 3.97 3.16
N PHE A 66 20.99 4.30 3.38
CA PHE A 66 20.23 5.23 2.56
C PHE A 66 20.20 6.66 3.13
N GLY A 67 20.26 6.82 4.45
CA GLY A 67 19.98 8.08 5.09
C GLY A 67 18.52 8.51 4.96
N CYS A 68 18.26 9.78 5.17
CA CYS A 68 16.94 10.38 5.08
C CYS A 68 16.75 11.14 3.76
N THR A 69 17.77 11.93 3.36
CA THR A 69 17.67 12.81 2.19
C THR A 69 17.62 12.06 0.86
N THR A 70 18.06 10.81 0.80
CA THR A 70 17.92 9.97 -0.41
C THR A 70 16.45 9.83 -0.82
N CYS A 71 15.55 9.60 0.15
CA CYS A 71 14.14 9.44 -0.10
C CYS A 71 13.37 10.76 0.02
N HIS A 72 13.68 11.56 1.06
CA HIS A 72 12.90 12.75 1.37
C HIS A 72 13.39 14.02 0.69
N GLY A 73 14.62 14.08 0.20
CA GLY A 73 15.24 15.36 -0.20
C GLY A 73 15.50 16.27 0.99
N GLY A 74 15.33 17.57 0.82
CA GLY A 74 15.55 18.56 1.87
C GLY A 74 17.04 18.87 2.10
N ASP A 75 17.36 19.65 3.16
CA ASP A 75 18.72 19.96 3.57
C ASP A 75 19.12 19.15 4.82
N GLY A 76 19.86 18.08 4.60
CA GLY A 76 20.32 17.18 5.67
C GLY A 76 21.30 17.83 6.67
N LEU A 77 21.85 19.00 6.39
CA LEU A 77 22.77 19.71 7.29
C LEU A 77 22.09 20.79 8.14
N ALA A 78 20.86 21.15 7.83
CA ALA A 78 20.14 22.15 8.58
C ALA A 78 19.60 21.60 9.91
N LEU A 79 19.68 22.41 10.95
CA LEU A 79 19.09 22.15 12.28
C LEU A 79 17.86 23.03 12.56
N ASP A 80 17.56 23.94 11.65
CA ASP A 80 16.30 24.69 11.62
C ASP A 80 15.28 23.90 10.80
N ALA A 81 14.07 23.72 11.33
CA ALA A 81 13.07 22.86 10.73
C ALA A 81 12.64 23.34 9.34
N ASP A 82 12.44 24.64 9.15
CA ASP A 82 11.99 25.20 7.87
C ASP A 82 13.06 25.04 6.79
N LEU A 83 14.32 25.22 7.16
CA LEU A 83 15.46 25.01 6.24
C LEU A 83 15.66 23.54 5.93
N ALA A 84 15.59 22.67 6.94
CA ALA A 84 15.78 21.22 6.77
C ALA A 84 14.73 20.61 5.84
N HIS A 85 13.48 21.09 5.93
CA HIS A 85 12.37 20.57 5.14
C HIS A 85 12.16 21.31 3.82
N ALA A 86 12.93 22.38 3.55
CA ALA A 86 12.86 23.06 2.26
C ALA A 86 13.29 22.13 1.12
N GLY A 87 12.43 21.97 0.12
CA GLY A 87 12.71 21.12 -1.06
C GLY A 87 12.52 19.62 -0.82
N MET A 88 11.79 19.21 0.22
CA MET A 88 11.40 17.80 0.40
C MET A 88 10.52 17.31 -0.75
N TYR A 89 10.77 16.09 -1.20
CA TYR A 89 9.98 15.42 -2.25
C TYR A 89 8.62 15.00 -1.69
N GLY A 90 7.54 15.57 -2.23
CA GLY A 90 6.17 15.27 -1.79
C GLY A 90 5.88 15.64 -0.31
N GLY A 91 6.64 16.57 0.25
CA GLY A 91 6.54 16.92 1.66
C GLY A 91 6.88 15.70 2.56
N PRO A 92 5.99 15.30 3.48
CA PRO A 92 6.26 14.15 4.36
C PRO A 92 6.17 12.80 3.65
N ASN A 93 5.63 12.73 2.41
CA ASN A 93 5.38 11.49 1.70
C ASN A 93 6.16 11.38 0.37
N PRO A 94 7.42 10.94 0.38
CA PRO A 94 8.21 10.75 -0.84
C PRO A 94 7.72 9.60 -1.72
N ALA A 95 6.80 8.76 -1.23
CA ALA A 95 6.21 7.66 -1.98
C ALA A 95 4.99 8.08 -2.83
N ASP A 96 4.59 9.36 -2.79
CA ASP A 96 3.54 9.90 -3.65
C ASP A 96 3.92 9.75 -5.13
N LEU A 97 2.95 9.31 -5.97
CA LEU A 97 3.22 9.02 -7.38
C LEU A 97 3.71 10.25 -8.17
N ALA A 98 3.44 11.45 -7.71
CA ALA A 98 3.91 12.68 -8.35
C ALA A 98 5.42 12.91 -8.21
N VAL A 99 6.04 12.35 -7.18
CA VAL A 99 7.47 12.55 -6.86
C VAL A 99 8.25 11.23 -6.73
N VAL A 100 7.58 10.10 -6.76
CA VAL A 100 8.17 8.77 -6.48
C VAL A 100 9.36 8.45 -7.39
N GLU A 101 9.36 8.94 -8.63
CA GLU A 101 10.47 8.71 -9.57
C GLU A 101 11.76 9.37 -9.07
N VAL A 102 11.67 10.55 -8.45
CA VAL A 102 12.84 11.25 -7.89
C VAL A 102 13.27 10.62 -6.57
N ALA A 103 12.30 10.22 -5.74
CA ALA A 103 12.56 9.71 -4.40
C ALA A 103 12.96 8.22 -4.37
N CYS A 104 12.33 7.40 -5.20
CA CYS A 104 12.45 5.94 -5.16
C CYS A 104 12.90 5.35 -6.51
N GLY A 105 12.90 6.14 -7.60
CA GLY A 105 13.26 5.70 -8.94
C GLY A 105 14.76 5.41 -9.12
N GLY A 106 15.12 4.98 -10.32
CA GLY A 106 16.48 4.66 -10.74
C GLY A 106 16.65 3.21 -11.15
N VAL A 107 17.66 2.98 -11.98
CA VAL A 107 17.92 1.68 -12.64
C VAL A 107 18.19 0.49 -11.68
N ASN A 108 18.70 0.79 -10.50
CA ASN A 108 18.95 -0.21 -9.45
C ASN A 108 17.90 -0.18 -8.34
N CYS A 109 16.86 0.66 -8.49
CA CYS A 109 15.81 0.90 -7.52
C CYS A 109 14.44 0.49 -8.11
N HIS A 110 13.41 1.32 -7.95
CA HIS A 110 12.03 0.96 -8.29
C HIS A 110 11.58 1.35 -9.72
N SER A 111 12.49 1.91 -10.54
CA SER A 111 12.32 2.12 -11.99
C SER A 111 13.35 1.33 -12.80
N GLY A 112 13.77 0.17 -12.27
CA GLY A 112 14.79 -0.68 -12.87
C GLY A 112 14.22 -1.64 -13.92
N ASP A 113 15.02 -2.67 -14.23
CA ASP A 113 14.75 -3.65 -15.27
C ASP A 113 13.51 -4.51 -14.95
N PRO A 114 12.51 -4.58 -15.85
CA PRO A 114 11.35 -5.48 -15.74
C PRO A 114 11.75 -6.97 -15.57
N ALA A 115 12.85 -7.41 -16.20
CA ALA A 115 13.30 -8.79 -16.09
C ALA A 115 13.71 -9.18 -14.67
N THR A 116 14.11 -8.20 -13.87
CA THR A 116 14.43 -8.39 -12.45
C THR A 116 13.25 -7.99 -11.51
N GLY A 117 12.11 -7.63 -12.09
CA GLY A 117 10.92 -7.19 -11.37
C GLY A 117 11.09 -5.87 -10.63
N ARG A 118 11.95 -4.97 -11.11
CA ARG A 118 12.25 -3.66 -10.49
C ARG A 118 11.53 -2.47 -11.11
N ASP A 119 10.66 -2.70 -12.06
CA ASP A 119 9.85 -1.72 -12.80
C ASP A 119 8.57 -1.28 -12.04
N HIS A 120 8.62 -1.28 -10.73
CA HIS A 120 7.44 -1.07 -9.87
C HIS A 120 6.71 0.24 -10.16
N ILE A 121 7.43 1.36 -10.33
CA ILE A 121 6.83 2.68 -10.54
C ILE A 121 6.06 2.71 -11.87
N GLN A 122 6.63 2.17 -12.94
CA GLN A 122 5.98 2.10 -14.25
C GLN A 122 4.72 1.24 -14.19
N ARG A 123 4.80 0.07 -13.57
CA ARG A 123 3.66 -0.84 -13.41
C ARG A 123 2.53 -0.21 -12.61
N VAL A 124 2.85 0.37 -11.45
CA VAL A 124 1.85 1.01 -10.60
C VAL A 124 1.15 2.15 -11.33
N ASN A 125 1.87 3.00 -12.05
CA ASN A 125 1.29 4.11 -12.80
C ASN A 125 0.33 3.67 -13.91
N ARG A 126 0.45 2.43 -14.40
CA ARG A 126 -0.44 1.83 -15.41
C ARG A 126 -1.52 0.95 -14.82
N SER A 127 -1.36 0.57 -13.57
CA SER A 127 -2.30 -0.34 -12.90
C SER A 127 -3.72 0.23 -12.87
N ILE A 128 -4.69 -0.65 -12.85
CA ILE A 128 -6.11 -0.28 -12.74
C ILE A 128 -6.40 0.45 -11.42
N GLN A 129 -5.62 0.18 -10.36
CA GLN A 129 -5.72 0.84 -9.07
C GLN A 129 -5.28 2.30 -9.13
N ALA A 130 -4.23 2.61 -9.90
CA ALA A 130 -3.74 3.98 -10.05
C ALA A 130 -4.52 4.75 -11.10
N THR A 131 -4.82 4.14 -12.25
CA THR A 131 -5.52 4.79 -13.36
C THR A 131 -7.02 4.93 -13.14
N TYR A 132 -7.63 4.01 -12.37
CA TYR A 132 -9.08 3.92 -12.17
C TYR A 132 -9.88 3.84 -13.48
N ALA A 133 -9.20 3.42 -14.54
CA ALA A 133 -9.65 3.51 -15.94
C ALA A 133 -10.95 2.75 -16.16
N GLY A 134 -11.06 1.52 -15.65
CA GLY A 134 -12.27 0.70 -15.80
C GLY A 134 -13.50 1.31 -15.12
N ALA A 135 -13.36 1.91 -13.93
CA ALA A 135 -14.49 2.56 -13.26
C ALA A 135 -14.94 3.83 -14.01
N ILE A 136 -13.98 4.62 -14.51
CA ILE A 136 -14.27 5.80 -15.33
C ILE A 136 -15.00 5.38 -16.60
N ALA A 137 -14.52 4.35 -17.31
CA ALA A 137 -15.15 3.83 -18.53
C ALA A 137 -16.58 3.34 -18.28
N GLN A 138 -16.80 2.58 -17.19
CA GLN A 138 -18.13 2.07 -16.84
C GLN A 138 -19.13 3.20 -16.55
N VAL A 139 -18.73 4.21 -15.78
CA VAL A 139 -19.64 5.32 -15.45
C VAL A 139 -19.93 6.16 -16.70
N ARG A 140 -18.93 6.47 -17.51
CA ARG A 140 -19.12 7.22 -18.75
C ARG A 140 -20.01 6.48 -19.74
N HIS A 141 -19.81 5.17 -19.89
CA HIS A 141 -20.68 4.35 -20.75
C HIS A 141 -22.11 4.28 -20.22
N ALA A 142 -22.29 4.02 -18.93
CA ALA A 142 -23.61 3.91 -18.30
C ALA A 142 -24.46 5.19 -18.45
N PHE A 143 -23.83 6.35 -18.53
CA PHE A 143 -24.50 7.64 -18.61
C PHE A 143 -24.34 8.32 -20.00
N GLY A 144 -23.93 7.57 -21.03
CA GLY A 144 -23.97 7.99 -22.43
C GLY A 144 -22.81 8.87 -22.88
N GLU A 145 -21.75 8.98 -22.10
CA GLU A 145 -20.56 9.79 -22.42
C GLU A 145 -19.53 9.07 -23.31
N GLN A 146 -19.67 7.76 -23.46
CA GLN A 146 -18.88 6.96 -24.38
C GLN A 146 -19.66 5.74 -24.89
N PRO A 147 -19.31 5.21 -26.09
CA PRO A 147 -20.14 4.17 -26.77
C PRO A 147 -19.95 2.77 -26.17
N ASP A 148 -18.82 2.47 -25.54
CA ASP A 148 -18.46 1.15 -25.07
C ASP A 148 -17.73 1.20 -23.71
N LEU A 149 -17.29 0.03 -23.22
CA LEU A 149 -16.58 -0.12 -21.93
C LEU A 149 -15.05 -0.02 -22.07
N THR A 150 -14.52 0.29 -23.25
CA THR A 150 -13.08 0.44 -23.45
C THR A 150 -12.57 1.66 -22.70
N ALA A 151 -11.51 1.49 -21.94
CA ALA A 151 -10.92 2.59 -21.20
C ALA A 151 -10.17 3.55 -22.15
N HIS A 152 -10.58 4.80 -22.16
CA HIS A 152 -9.96 5.90 -22.89
C HIS A 152 -9.37 6.96 -21.95
N GLN A 153 -9.81 6.96 -20.71
CA GLN A 153 -9.42 7.94 -19.71
C GLN A 153 -9.05 7.26 -18.38
N GLY A 154 -8.11 7.90 -17.68
CA GLY A 154 -7.70 7.52 -16.35
C GLY A 154 -7.60 8.75 -15.44
N THR A 155 -7.30 8.57 -14.17
CA THR A 155 -7.05 9.65 -13.21
C THR A 155 -5.91 10.57 -13.65
N HIS A 156 -5.03 10.06 -14.50
CA HIS A 156 -3.92 10.76 -15.13
C HIS A 156 -3.70 10.22 -16.55
N ALA A 157 -2.97 10.96 -17.37
CA ALA A 157 -2.60 10.50 -18.70
C ALA A 157 -1.52 9.42 -18.60
N VAL A 158 -1.69 8.35 -19.36
CA VAL A 158 -0.68 7.30 -19.53
C VAL A 158 -0.40 7.17 -21.01
N GLN A 159 0.87 7.32 -21.38
CA GLN A 159 1.27 7.18 -22.79
C GLN A 159 1.64 5.73 -23.08
N ASP A 160 1.32 5.32 -24.30
CA ASP A 160 1.73 4.04 -24.85
C ASP A 160 3.25 4.00 -25.00
N ASP A 161 3.87 2.97 -24.45
CA ASP A 161 5.29 2.65 -24.69
C ASP A 161 5.47 1.58 -25.77
N GLN A 162 4.35 1.19 -26.42
CA GLN A 162 4.29 0.17 -27.47
C GLN A 162 4.66 -1.26 -26.99
N VAL A 163 4.67 -1.48 -25.69
CA VAL A 163 4.87 -2.80 -25.07
C VAL A 163 3.54 -3.28 -24.51
N VAL A 164 2.75 -3.95 -25.34
CA VAL A 164 1.50 -4.59 -24.92
C VAL A 164 1.78 -6.05 -24.65
N VAL A 165 1.53 -6.51 -23.45
CA VAL A 165 1.71 -7.90 -23.01
C VAL A 165 0.43 -8.71 -23.20
N SER A 166 -0.73 -8.09 -22.99
CA SER A 166 -2.05 -8.72 -23.12
C SER A 166 -2.83 -8.17 -24.29
N PRO A 167 -3.55 -9.03 -25.05
CA PRO A 167 -4.47 -8.59 -26.11
C PRO A 167 -5.65 -7.75 -25.62
N ASP A 168 -5.96 -7.83 -24.31
CA ASP A 168 -7.06 -7.10 -23.67
C ASP A 168 -6.63 -5.73 -23.11
N ALA A 169 -5.36 -5.38 -23.30
CA ALA A 169 -4.80 -4.09 -22.86
C ALA A 169 -5.15 -2.97 -23.85
N VAL A 170 -5.27 -1.75 -23.32
CA VAL A 170 -5.40 -0.54 -24.12
C VAL A 170 -4.06 0.20 -24.18
N PRO A 171 -3.74 0.89 -25.30
CA PRO A 171 -2.41 1.44 -25.51
C PRO A 171 -2.12 2.70 -24.68
N SER A 172 -3.14 3.49 -24.36
CA SER A 172 -2.95 4.77 -23.69
C SER A 172 -4.22 5.26 -23.00
N LEU A 173 -4.06 6.21 -22.08
CA LEU A 173 -5.17 6.92 -21.44
C LEU A 173 -4.91 8.43 -21.49
N THR A 174 -5.97 9.20 -21.71
CA THR A 174 -5.97 10.64 -21.43
C THR A 174 -6.42 10.89 -19.99
N ALA A 175 -6.06 12.02 -19.42
CA ALA A 175 -6.54 12.39 -18.10
C ALA A 175 -8.05 12.65 -18.11
N PHE A 176 -8.78 12.04 -17.18
CA PHE A 176 -10.20 12.30 -16.98
C PHE A 176 -10.36 13.66 -16.31
N ALA A 177 -10.98 14.59 -17.00
CA ALA A 177 -11.26 15.94 -16.51
C ALA A 177 -12.78 16.15 -16.51
N PRO A 178 -13.47 15.92 -15.38
CA PRO A 178 -14.91 16.10 -15.30
C PRO A 178 -15.30 17.56 -15.56
N SER A 179 -16.35 17.74 -16.36
CA SER A 179 -16.89 19.02 -16.77
C SER A 179 -18.21 19.32 -16.05
N ALA A 180 -18.52 20.60 -15.86
CA ALA A 180 -19.83 21.02 -15.37
C ALA A 180 -20.98 20.68 -16.34
N THR A 181 -20.67 20.36 -17.60
CA THR A 181 -21.64 19.93 -18.61
C THR A 181 -21.86 18.42 -18.66
N ASP A 182 -21.02 17.63 -17.95
CA ASP A 182 -21.21 16.19 -17.89
C ASP A 182 -22.54 15.84 -17.18
N PRO A 183 -23.10 14.65 -17.44
CA PRO A 183 -24.27 14.17 -16.69
C PRO A 183 -24.03 14.22 -15.18
N GLN A 184 -25.05 14.58 -14.42
CA GLN A 184 -24.97 14.68 -12.95
C GLN A 184 -24.34 13.45 -12.27
N PRO A 185 -24.63 12.19 -12.67
CA PRO A 185 -23.98 11.02 -12.10
C PRO A 185 -22.47 10.97 -12.35
N VAL A 186 -21.99 11.45 -13.49
CA VAL A 186 -20.56 11.51 -13.83
C VAL A 186 -19.86 12.55 -12.93
N GLN A 187 -20.48 13.71 -12.72
CA GLN A 187 -19.99 14.73 -11.80
C GLN A 187 -19.94 14.22 -10.35
N GLN A 188 -20.99 13.52 -9.91
CA GLN A 188 -21.06 12.92 -8.57
C GLN A 188 -20.06 11.79 -8.38
N PHE A 189 -19.84 10.94 -9.41
CA PHE A 189 -18.78 9.93 -9.40
C PHE A 189 -17.42 10.58 -9.19
N SER A 190 -17.11 11.64 -9.92
CA SER A 190 -15.85 12.37 -9.78
C SER A 190 -15.63 12.92 -8.39
N ALA A 191 -16.68 13.49 -7.80
CA ALA A 191 -16.60 14.10 -6.47
C ALA A 191 -16.52 13.08 -5.33
N ASN A 192 -17.13 11.90 -5.46
CA ASN A 192 -17.36 10.97 -4.36
C ASN A 192 -16.59 9.65 -4.49
N CYS A 193 -16.29 9.19 -5.71
CA CYS A 193 -15.70 7.88 -5.94
C CYS A 193 -14.23 7.95 -6.33
N LEU A 194 -13.77 9.03 -6.96
CA LEU A 194 -12.37 9.20 -7.35
C LEU A 194 -11.44 9.56 -6.18
N ASN A 195 -11.78 9.22 -4.97
CA ASN A 195 -10.94 9.40 -3.79
C ASN A 195 -10.35 8.07 -3.26
N CYS A 196 -10.65 6.94 -3.94
CA CYS A 196 -10.19 5.62 -3.53
C CYS A 196 -9.05 5.06 -4.37
N HIS A 197 -8.24 5.89 -5.02
CA HIS A 197 -7.06 5.45 -5.77
C HIS A 197 -5.77 6.07 -5.21
N PRO A 198 -4.58 5.51 -5.52
CA PRO A 198 -3.31 5.94 -4.93
C PRO A 198 -2.92 7.41 -5.18
N TRP A 199 -3.43 8.06 -6.22
CA TRP A 199 -3.22 9.48 -6.48
C TRP A 199 -4.08 10.42 -5.62
N ALA A 200 -5.21 9.91 -5.10
CA ALA A 200 -6.15 10.76 -4.38
C ALA A 200 -5.81 10.88 -2.90
N GLN A 201 -6.00 12.07 -2.36
CA GLN A 201 -5.94 12.29 -0.92
C GLN A 201 -7.11 11.58 -0.24
N PRO A 202 -6.86 10.84 0.84
CA PRO A 202 -7.92 10.15 1.59
C PRO A 202 -8.83 11.14 2.31
N ALA A 203 -10.04 10.71 2.60
CA ALA A 203 -10.90 11.43 3.53
C ALA A 203 -10.28 11.41 4.94
N ALA A 204 -10.21 12.57 5.59
CA ALA A 204 -9.63 12.70 6.93
C ALA A 204 -10.64 12.25 8.02
N LYS A 205 -10.95 10.95 8.05
CA LYS A 205 -11.88 10.36 9.01
C LYS A 205 -11.52 8.89 9.31
N PRO A 206 -11.99 8.33 10.46
CA PRO A 206 -11.74 6.93 10.81
C PRO A 206 -12.08 5.97 9.66
N TYR A 207 -11.31 4.90 9.56
CA TYR A 207 -11.34 3.84 8.53
C TYR A 207 -10.89 4.27 7.12
N PHE A 208 -10.63 5.56 6.88
CA PHE A 208 -10.20 6.08 5.57
C PHE A 208 -8.79 6.67 5.60
N TYR A 209 -8.19 6.79 6.79
CA TYR A 209 -6.82 7.28 6.89
C TYR A 209 -5.85 6.38 6.14
N ARG A 210 -5.09 6.95 5.23
CA ARG A 210 -4.04 6.31 4.46
C ARG A 210 -3.10 7.35 3.87
N SER A 211 -1.99 6.93 3.33
CA SER A 211 -1.14 7.79 2.53
C SER A 211 -1.57 7.79 1.05
N THR A 212 -0.78 8.45 0.19
CA THR A 212 -0.88 8.41 -1.26
C THR A 212 0.29 7.65 -1.88
N GLY A 213 0.22 7.35 -3.15
CA GLY A 213 1.25 6.64 -3.88
C GLY A 213 1.49 5.21 -3.37
N CYS A 214 2.74 4.76 -3.39
CA CYS A 214 3.11 3.43 -2.92
C CYS A 214 2.81 3.24 -1.43
N ALA A 215 2.92 4.31 -0.64
CA ALA A 215 2.60 4.30 0.78
C ALA A 215 1.12 4.04 1.08
N THR A 216 0.21 4.18 0.12
CA THR A 216 -1.20 3.78 0.25
C THR A 216 -1.35 2.34 0.74
N CYS A 217 -0.52 1.44 0.23
CA CYS A 217 -0.55 0.02 0.57
C CYS A 217 0.59 -0.38 1.52
N HIS A 218 1.77 0.20 1.35
CA HIS A 218 2.99 -0.23 2.02
C HIS A 218 3.26 0.44 3.37
N ALA A 219 2.70 1.64 3.64
CA ALA A 219 2.71 2.27 4.96
C ALA A 219 1.41 1.94 5.69
N LEU A 220 1.49 1.21 6.79
CA LEU A 220 0.29 0.76 7.51
C LEU A 220 -0.33 1.88 8.32
N TYR A 221 -1.64 2.00 8.21
CA TYR A 221 -2.47 2.92 8.99
C TYR A 221 -3.46 2.13 9.83
N ASP A 222 -3.62 2.53 11.07
CA ASP A 222 -4.73 2.05 11.87
C ASP A 222 -6.02 2.84 11.54
N ASN A 223 -7.17 2.30 11.93
CA ASN A 223 -8.47 2.93 11.67
C ASN A 223 -8.62 4.31 12.30
N ASP A 224 -7.88 4.59 13.38
CA ASP A 224 -7.83 5.88 14.06
C ASP A 224 -6.84 6.87 13.42
N GLY A 225 -5.94 6.39 12.55
CA GLY A 225 -4.91 7.18 11.89
C GLY A 225 -3.85 7.74 12.84
N LEU A 226 -3.66 7.17 14.03
CA LEU A 226 -2.70 7.68 15.01
C LEU A 226 -1.32 7.05 14.85
N TYR A 227 -0.29 7.88 15.01
CA TYR A 227 1.09 7.43 15.06
C TYR A 227 1.37 6.70 16.39
N LYS A 228 1.98 5.52 16.32
CA LYS A 228 2.34 4.67 17.45
C LYS A 228 3.85 4.47 17.59
N GLY A 229 4.60 5.10 16.70
CA GLY A 229 6.04 5.01 16.68
C GLY A 229 6.75 5.87 17.74
N SER A 230 8.07 6.02 17.57
CA SER A 230 8.94 6.61 18.59
C SER A 230 9.47 8.00 18.25
N ASP A 231 9.22 8.51 17.04
CA ASP A 231 9.64 9.85 16.64
C ASP A 231 8.94 10.91 17.48
N PRO A 232 9.68 11.75 18.25
CA PRO A 232 9.10 12.78 19.11
C PRO A 232 8.48 13.95 18.33
N THR A 233 8.77 14.09 17.05
CA THR A 233 8.26 15.19 16.21
C THR A 233 6.89 14.89 15.61
N ILE A 234 6.45 13.62 15.61
CA ILE A 234 5.16 13.20 15.09
C ILE A 234 4.13 13.12 16.21
N SER A 235 3.00 13.80 16.02
CA SER A 235 1.90 13.80 16.99
C SER A 235 1.31 12.38 17.15
N ARG A 236 1.10 11.98 18.40
CA ARG A 236 0.43 10.70 18.75
C ARG A 236 -1.06 10.87 19.04
N THR A 237 -1.56 12.10 18.98
CA THR A 237 -2.94 12.46 19.30
C THR A 237 -3.68 13.06 18.13
N GLU A 238 -2.98 13.48 17.09
CA GLU A 238 -3.56 14.00 15.86
C GLU A 238 -3.62 12.88 14.82
N PRO A 239 -4.79 12.60 14.24
CA PRO A 239 -4.93 11.56 13.24
C PRO A 239 -4.40 12.00 11.86
N GLY A 240 -4.16 11.03 10.98
CA GLY A 240 -3.66 11.27 9.63
C GLY A 240 -2.22 10.76 9.42
N HIS A 241 -1.68 10.03 10.39
CA HIS A 241 -0.34 9.47 10.34
C HIS A 241 -0.35 7.96 10.14
N ALA A 242 0.67 7.43 9.47
CA ALA A 242 0.95 6.00 9.49
C ALA A 242 1.26 5.55 10.92
N SER A 243 0.95 4.29 11.25
CA SER A 243 1.15 3.72 12.58
C SER A 243 2.63 3.75 13.02
N ALA A 244 3.55 3.70 12.06
CA ALA A 244 4.99 3.85 12.25
C ALA A 244 5.67 4.28 10.94
N HIS A 245 6.89 4.79 11.03
CA HIS A 245 7.72 5.10 9.86
C HIS A 245 8.27 3.81 9.24
N ARG A 246 7.39 3.00 8.64
CA ARG A 246 7.74 1.71 8.04
C ARG A 246 7.01 1.45 6.74
N LEU A 247 7.74 0.87 5.78
CA LEU A 247 7.18 0.25 4.59
C LEU A 247 7.27 -1.27 4.72
N THR A 248 6.20 -1.96 4.32
CA THR A 248 6.12 -3.42 4.41
C THR A 248 5.43 -4.02 3.20
N THR A 249 5.79 -5.26 2.86
CA THR A 249 5.04 -6.12 1.95
C THR A 249 4.17 -7.14 2.70
N ALA A 250 4.28 -7.15 4.03
CA ALA A 250 3.42 -7.92 4.94
C ALA A 250 2.13 -7.12 5.21
N ILE A 251 1.30 -6.95 4.18
CA ILE A 251 0.14 -6.04 4.18
C ILE A 251 -1.09 -6.80 4.69
N PRO A 252 -1.66 -6.42 5.85
CA PRO A 252 -2.89 -7.03 6.35
C PRO A 252 -4.11 -6.55 5.56
N TYR A 253 -5.20 -7.31 5.58
CA TYR A 253 -6.44 -6.95 4.90
C TYR A 253 -6.98 -5.57 5.34
N THR A 254 -6.74 -5.17 6.57
CA THR A 254 -7.17 -3.88 7.11
C THR A 254 -6.64 -2.71 6.28
N GLN A 255 -5.43 -2.81 5.74
CA GLN A 255 -4.87 -1.79 4.87
C GLN A 255 -5.64 -1.69 3.55
N CYS A 256 -6.06 -2.81 2.97
CA CYS A 256 -6.87 -2.82 1.75
C CYS A 256 -8.27 -2.21 1.99
N ASN A 257 -8.77 -2.32 3.22
CA ASN A 257 -10.08 -1.83 3.61
C ASN A 257 -10.22 -0.32 3.54
N HIS A 258 -9.14 0.43 3.58
CA HIS A 258 -9.20 1.88 3.44
C HIS A 258 -9.81 2.32 2.08
N CYS A 259 -9.73 1.46 1.05
CA CYS A 259 -10.37 1.67 -0.25
C CYS A 259 -11.46 0.62 -0.53
N HIS A 260 -11.17 -0.65 -0.24
CA HIS A 260 -12.11 -1.76 -0.43
C HIS A 260 -13.07 -1.94 0.75
N ASN A 261 -13.20 -0.92 1.56
CA ASN A 261 -14.23 -0.82 2.57
C ASN A 261 -15.62 -0.72 1.91
N ARG A 262 -16.55 -1.48 2.46
CA ARG A 262 -17.85 -1.58 1.89
C ARG A 262 -18.86 -0.90 2.73
N GLY A 263 -18.86 0.34 2.67
CA GLY A 263 -20.08 1.08 2.80
C GLY A 263 -21.08 0.68 1.70
N ASN A 264 -22.32 0.95 1.91
CA ASN A 264 -23.31 0.83 0.86
C ASN A 264 -23.10 1.94 -0.14
N TYR A 265 -22.88 1.59 -1.40
CA TYR A 265 -22.97 2.57 -2.47
C TYR A 265 -24.41 2.82 -2.81
N ASN A 266 -24.82 4.06 -2.72
CA ASN A 266 -26.06 4.50 -3.34
C ASN A 266 -25.73 4.89 -4.79
N LEU A 267 -25.86 3.96 -5.72
CA LEU A 267 -25.52 4.16 -7.13
C LEU A 267 -26.26 5.36 -7.77
N PRO A 268 -27.61 5.56 -7.54
CA PRO A 268 -28.30 6.72 -8.08
C PRO A 268 -27.73 8.07 -7.62
N ARG A 269 -27.15 8.12 -6.43
CA ARG A 269 -26.54 9.33 -5.87
C ARG A 269 -25.02 9.36 -5.99
N MET A 270 -24.40 8.26 -6.38
CA MET A 270 -22.95 8.08 -6.36
C MET A 270 -22.33 8.52 -5.03
N VAL A 271 -22.95 8.11 -3.93
CA VAL A 271 -22.51 8.45 -2.57
C VAL A 271 -22.17 7.18 -1.83
N PHE A 272 -21.10 7.25 -1.09
CA PHE A 272 -20.74 6.24 -0.12
C PHE A 272 -21.50 6.50 1.19
N VAL A 273 -22.25 5.51 1.67
CA VAL A 273 -23.00 5.59 2.92
C VAL A 273 -22.38 4.66 3.94
N GLU A 274 -22.02 5.19 5.09
CA GLU A 274 -21.49 4.39 6.20
C GLU A 274 -22.47 3.31 6.65
N ARG A 275 -21.94 2.16 7.01
CA ARG A 275 -22.72 1.07 7.58
C ARG A 275 -23.01 1.38 9.04
N THR A 276 -24.28 1.58 9.37
CA THR A 276 -24.75 1.77 10.75
C THR A 276 -25.41 0.51 11.35
N ASP A 277 -25.56 -0.53 10.53
CA ASP A 277 -26.15 -1.81 10.90
C ASP A 277 -25.13 -2.82 11.47
N LEU A 278 -23.84 -2.47 11.44
CA LEU A 278 -22.79 -3.28 12.02
C LEU A 278 -22.47 -2.88 13.46
N PRO A 279 -22.12 -3.85 14.33
CA PRO A 279 -21.72 -3.54 15.69
C PRO A 279 -20.44 -2.69 15.72
N ALA A 280 -20.32 -1.83 16.71
CA ALA A 280 -19.07 -1.10 16.93
C ALA A 280 -17.92 -2.07 17.21
N LEU A 281 -16.72 -1.76 16.70
CA LEU A 281 -15.52 -2.59 16.86
C LEU A 281 -15.23 -2.95 18.33
N SER A 282 -15.47 -2.01 19.25
CA SER A 282 -15.33 -2.23 20.70
C SER A 282 -16.27 -3.28 21.29
N ALA A 283 -17.36 -3.62 20.60
CA ALA A 283 -18.34 -4.60 21.03
C ALA A 283 -18.03 -6.02 20.53
N VAL A 284 -17.03 -6.18 19.67
CA VAL A 284 -16.72 -7.46 19.02
C VAL A 284 -15.50 -8.11 19.67
N LYS A 285 -15.66 -9.38 20.03
CA LYS A 285 -14.53 -10.21 20.47
C LYS A 285 -13.66 -10.55 19.27
N THR A 286 -12.37 -10.31 19.38
CA THR A 286 -11.39 -10.37 18.29
C THR A 286 -11.06 -11.78 17.78
N GLU A 287 -11.58 -12.81 18.39
CA GLU A 287 -11.28 -14.22 18.07
C GLU A 287 -12.03 -14.73 16.84
N ASP A 288 -13.18 -14.14 16.52
CA ASP A 288 -13.95 -14.46 15.32
C ASP A 288 -13.53 -13.52 14.18
N ALA A 289 -12.85 -14.08 13.17
CA ALA A 289 -12.37 -13.30 12.01
C ALA A 289 -13.52 -12.65 11.22
N THR A 290 -14.67 -13.32 11.11
CA THR A 290 -15.86 -12.82 10.42
C THR A 290 -16.44 -11.62 11.16
N ALA A 291 -16.69 -11.78 12.48
CA ALA A 291 -17.22 -10.72 13.32
C ALA A 291 -16.28 -9.51 13.37
N ARG A 292 -14.96 -9.74 13.44
CA ARG A 292 -13.97 -8.67 13.39
C ARG A 292 -14.04 -7.89 12.09
N ARG A 293 -14.07 -8.56 10.94
CA ARG A 293 -14.16 -7.91 9.63
C ARG A 293 -15.44 -7.11 9.47
N LEU A 294 -16.57 -7.64 9.94
CA LEU A 294 -17.84 -6.93 9.94
C LEU A 294 -17.81 -5.70 10.84
N ALA A 295 -17.24 -5.83 12.04
CA ALA A 295 -17.13 -4.73 12.98
C ALA A 295 -16.17 -3.62 12.52
N GLU A 296 -15.23 -3.92 11.64
CA GLU A 296 -14.34 -2.96 10.98
C GLU A 296 -15.01 -2.30 9.77
N TYR A 297 -16.32 -2.25 9.70
CA TYR A 297 -17.08 -1.73 8.57
C TYR A 297 -16.84 -2.46 7.27
N TYR A 298 -16.45 -3.73 7.37
CA TYR A 298 -16.06 -4.49 6.22
C TYR A 298 -17.23 -5.28 5.66
N GLN A 299 -17.64 -4.92 4.48
CA GLN A 299 -18.53 -5.76 3.70
C GLN A 299 -17.80 -6.35 2.53
N PRO A 300 -17.91 -7.65 2.36
CA PRO A 300 -17.37 -8.32 1.20
C PRO A 300 -17.98 -7.81 -0.10
N ILE A 301 -17.18 -7.47 -1.15
CA ILE A 301 -17.62 -7.09 -2.51
C ILE A 301 -18.26 -8.29 -3.21
N GLY A 302 -18.11 -9.42 -2.73
CA GLY A 302 -18.74 -10.65 -3.09
C GLY A 302 -19.05 -11.41 -1.84
N GLN A 303 -19.37 -12.63 -1.98
CA GLN A 303 -19.44 -13.58 -0.90
C GLN A 303 -18.06 -14.18 -0.75
N PHE A 304 -17.53 -14.24 0.47
CA PHE A 304 -16.25 -14.85 0.74
C PHE A 304 -16.39 -16.33 1.09
N THR A 305 -15.47 -17.11 0.60
CA THR A 305 -15.25 -18.47 1.06
C THR A 305 -14.52 -18.45 2.41
N ARG A 306 -14.43 -19.58 3.08
CA ARG A 306 -13.73 -19.68 4.36
C ARG A 306 -12.27 -19.20 4.27
N CYS A 307 -11.57 -19.56 3.20
CA CYS A 307 -10.20 -19.13 3.00
C CYS A 307 -10.07 -17.60 2.85
N GLU A 308 -11.03 -16.95 2.20
CA GLU A 308 -11.03 -15.49 2.05
C GLU A 308 -11.28 -14.76 3.37
N TRP A 309 -11.90 -15.42 4.36
CA TRP A 309 -12.01 -14.86 5.71
C TRP A 309 -10.75 -15.07 6.57
N GLU A 310 -10.04 -16.16 6.35
CA GLU A 310 -8.86 -16.52 7.14
C GLU A 310 -7.57 -15.92 6.58
N LEU A 311 -7.50 -15.68 5.25
CA LEU A 311 -6.34 -15.14 4.55
C LEU A 311 -6.44 -13.62 4.36
N ASP A 312 -5.30 -12.98 4.23
CA ASP A 312 -5.23 -11.58 3.80
C ASP A 312 -5.36 -11.46 2.26
N CYS A 313 -5.77 -10.30 1.78
CA CYS A 313 -5.98 -10.08 0.34
C CYS A 313 -4.70 -10.38 -0.47
N VAL A 314 -3.54 -10.01 0.05
CA VAL A 314 -2.23 -10.25 -0.57
C VAL A 314 -1.80 -11.72 -0.59
N ASP A 315 -2.48 -12.60 0.15
CA ASP A 315 -2.20 -14.04 0.13
C ASP A 315 -2.77 -14.71 -1.12
N CYS A 316 -3.81 -14.13 -1.71
CA CYS A 316 -4.39 -14.54 -2.98
C CYS A 316 -3.96 -13.61 -4.11
N HIS A 317 -4.16 -12.30 -3.97
CA HIS A 317 -3.81 -11.33 -5.02
C HIS A 317 -2.30 -11.19 -5.16
N THR A 318 -1.84 -11.32 -6.41
CA THR A 318 -0.42 -11.29 -6.72
C THR A 318 0.12 -9.86 -6.73
N ALA A 319 1.45 -9.74 -6.74
CA ALA A 319 2.10 -8.44 -6.88
C ALA A 319 1.75 -7.78 -8.23
N ARG A 320 1.58 -8.55 -9.29
CA ARG A 320 1.20 -8.04 -10.61
C ARG A 320 -0.25 -7.62 -10.69
N GLU A 321 -1.16 -8.31 -10.01
CA GLU A 321 -2.56 -7.86 -9.91
C GLU A 321 -2.68 -6.58 -9.08
N ALA A 322 -1.95 -6.49 -7.96
CA ALA A 322 -2.05 -5.35 -7.05
C ALA A 322 -1.29 -4.11 -7.53
N MET A 323 -0.11 -4.28 -8.11
CA MET A 323 0.75 -3.19 -8.58
C MET A 323 0.77 -3.00 -10.10
N GLY A 324 -0.01 -3.81 -10.84
CA GLY A 324 0.03 -3.85 -12.30
C GLY A 324 1.13 -4.76 -12.85
N ASP A 325 0.97 -5.19 -14.08
CA ASP A 325 1.90 -6.01 -14.84
C ASP A 325 2.60 -5.23 -15.97
N GLY A 326 2.27 -3.96 -16.11
CA GLY A 326 2.78 -3.05 -17.14
C GLY A 326 1.73 -2.64 -18.17
N ASP A 327 0.63 -3.39 -18.29
CA ASP A 327 -0.46 -3.11 -19.19
C ASP A 327 -1.55 -2.24 -18.54
N ILE A 328 -2.35 -1.59 -19.37
CA ILE A 328 -3.50 -0.77 -18.98
C ILE A 328 -4.77 -1.54 -19.32
N TYR A 329 -5.62 -1.80 -18.34
CA TYR A 329 -6.84 -2.59 -18.53
C TYR A 329 -8.12 -1.76 -18.43
N SER A 330 -9.10 -2.14 -19.27
CA SER A 330 -10.44 -1.54 -19.24
C SER A 330 -11.33 -2.08 -18.13
N SER A 331 -11.03 -3.25 -17.59
CA SER A 331 -11.82 -3.87 -16.55
C SER A 331 -10.94 -4.59 -15.51
N GLN A 332 -11.50 -4.76 -14.31
CA GLN A 332 -10.88 -5.58 -13.28
C GLN A 332 -10.75 -7.05 -13.72
N ALA A 333 -11.68 -7.55 -14.50
CA ALA A 333 -11.65 -8.94 -14.98
C ALA A 333 -10.44 -9.22 -15.87
N ASP A 334 -9.99 -8.23 -16.64
CA ASP A 334 -8.81 -8.35 -17.50
C ASP A 334 -7.51 -8.26 -16.69
N ALA A 335 -7.49 -7.43 -15.64
CA ALA A 335 -6.34 -7.25 -14.78
C ALA A 335 -6.17 -8.39 -13.76
N GLN A 336 -7.27 -8.99 -13.28
CA GLN A 336 -7.29 -10.02 -12.24
C GLN A 336 -7.35 -11.41 -12.88
N TYR A 337 -6.32 -12.21 -12.66
CA TYR A 337 -6.19 -13.56 -13.22
C TYR A 337 -6.11 -14.67 -12.19
N ILE A 338 -5.88 -14.35 -10.90
CA ILE A 338 -5.87 -15.35 -9.86
C ILE A 338 -7.25 -16.01 -9.72
N GLN A 339 -7.27 -17.33 -9.63
CA GLN A 339 -8.47 -18.13 -9.51
C GLN A 339 -8.30 -19.11 -8.35
N CYS A 340 -9.40 -19.58 -7.77
CA CYS A 340 -9.34 -20.64 -6.75
C CYS A 340 -8.56 -21.86 -7.26
N ARG A 341 -8.77 -22.24 -8.53
CA ARG A 341 -8.04 -23.34 -9.18
C ARG A 341 -6.53 -23.14 -9.29
N THR A 342 -6.04 -21.90 -9.21
CA THR A 342 -4.59 -21.62 -9.27
C THR A 342 -3.87 -22.32 -8.12
N CYS A 343 -4.45 -22.33 -6.93
CA CYS A 343 -3.89 -23.01 -5.75
C CYS A 343 -4.56 -24.38 -5.47
N HIS A 344 -5.87 -24.49 -5.69
CA HIS A 344 -6.60 -25.72 -5.36
C HIS A 344 -6.62 -26.77 -6.50
N GLY A 345 -6.18 -26.40 -7.70
CA GLY A 345 -6.30 -27.23 -8.89
C GLY A 345 -7.75 -27.36 -9.37
N THR A 346 -7.99 -28.40 -10.15
CA THR A 346 -9.30 -28.77 -10.69
C THR A 346 -9.63 -30.22 -10.32
N LEU A 347 -10.80 -30.73 -10.72
CA LEU A 347 -11.16 -32.14 -10.54
C LEU A 347 -10.19 -33.11 -11.22
N THR A 348 -9.56 -32.67 -12.32
CA THR A 348 -8.72 -33.52 -13.18
C THR A 348 -7.24 -33.22 -13.06
N GLU A 349 -6.88 -32.01 -12.65
CA GLU A 349 -5.50 -31.50 -12.65
C GLU A 349 -5.16 -30.86 -11.31
N PRO A 350 -3.99 -31.16 -10.75
CA PRO A 350 -3.45 -30.42 -9.62
C PRO A 350 -3.06 -28.99 -10.03
N PRO A 351 -2.78 -28.07 -9.06
CA PRO A 351 -2.23 -26.76 -9.38
C PRO A 351 -0.89 -26.89 -10.10
N LYS A 352 -0.60 -25.95 -10.98
CA LYS A 352 0.69 -25.90 -11.70
C LYS A 352 1.81 -25.50 -10.73
N LEU A 353 2.88 -26.25 -10.78
CA LEU A 353 4.09 -26.00 -9.97
C LEU A 353 5.28 -25.67 -10.86
N ALA A 354 6.20 -24.85 -10.35
CA ALA A 354 7.50 -24.63 -10.93
C ALA A 354 8.58 -24.63 -9.85
N ALA A 355 9.76 -25.12 -10.21
CA ALA A 355 10.91 -25.10 -9.32
C ALA A 355 11.51 -23.70 -9.22
N ILE A 356 12.01 -23.36 -8.05
CA ILE A 356 12.98 -22.29 -7.87
C ILE A 356 14.34 -22.82 -8.35
N THR A 357 14.83 -22.28 -9.44
CA THR A 357 16.07 -22.74 -10.06
C THR A 357 17.28 -21.85 -9.78
N ASP A 358 17.02 -20.61 -9.36
CA ASP A 358 18.04 -19.59 -9.09
C ASP A 358 17.65 -18.74 -7.88
N LEU A 359 18.63 -18.35 -7.08
CA LEU A 359 18.41 -17.41 -5.96
C LEU A 359 18.13 -15.97 -6.41
N ASN A 360 18.39 -15.64 -7.68
CA ASN A 360 18.00 -14.37 -8.29
C ASN A 360 16.54 -14.36 -8.81
N ASP A 361 15.79 -15.45 -8.63
CA ASP A 361 14.38 -15.52 -8.99
C ASP A 361 13.57 -14.41 -8.25
N VAL A 362 12.66 -13.75 -8.96
CA VAL A 362 11.82 -12.69 -8.41
C VAL A 362 11.07 -13.17 -7.17
N ALA A 363 10.58 -14.41 -7.16
CA ALA A 363 9.89 -14.97 -6.00
C ALA A 363 10.79 -15.09 -4.76
N VAL A 364 12.09 -15.37 -4.95
CA VAL A 364 13.07 -15.40 -3.85
C VAL A 364 13.27 -14.00 -3.28
N HIS A 365 13.46 -12.99 -4.14
CA HIS A 365 13.56 -11.60 -3.69
C HIS A 365 12.30 -11.13 -2.95
N GLN A 366 11.11 -11.48 -3.46
CA GLN A 366 9.85 -11.15 -2.78
C GLN A 366 9.76 -11.81 -1.39
N ALA A 367 10.20 -13.07 -1.27
CA ALA A 367 10.24 -13.76 0.02
C ALA A 367 11.19 -13.09 1.01
N GLN A 368 12.39 -12.71 0.57
CA GLN A 368 13.38 -12.02 1.39
C GLN A 368 12.86 -10.66 1.91
N VAL A 369 12.25 -9.87 1.03
CA VAL A 369 11.67 -8.57 1.40
C VAL A 369 10.48 -8.73 2.34
N ASN A 370 9.65 -9.75 2.13
CA ASN A 370 8.51 -10.04 3.00
C ASN A 370 8.94 -10.52 4.40
N GLY A 371 9.96 -11.37 4.48
CA GLY A 371 10.53 -11.84 5.73
C GLY A 371 9.66 -12.84 6.52
N LYS A 372 8.52 -13.28 5.99
CA LYS A 372 7.62 -14.25 6.64
C LYS A 372 7.84 -15.68 6.15
N TYR A 373 8.44 -15.85 5.00
CA TYR A 373 8.80 -17.14 4.43
C TYR A 373 10.12 -17.04 3.69
N ALA A 374 10.77 -18.17 3.46
CA ALA A 374 12.02 -18.26 2.72
C ALA A 374 11.90 -19.30 1.62
N LEU A 375 12.61 -19.09 0.52
CA LEU A 375 12.70 -20.00 -0.62
C LEU A 375 14.13 -20.43 -0.85
N GLN A 376 14.28 -21.66 -1.32
CA GLN A 376 15.55 -22.27 -1.67
C GLN A 376 15.49 -22.84 -3.09
N VAL A 377 16.64 -23.00 -3.71
CA VAL A 377 16.74 -23.72 -4.98
C VAL A 377 16.22 -25.15 -4.79
N GLY A 378 15.31 -25.57 -5.66
CA GLY A 378 14.62 -26.86 -5.59
C GLY A 378 13.18 -26.77 -5.04
N ASP A 379 12.82 -25.72 -4.34
CA ASP A 379 11.45 -25.55 -3.86
C ASP A 379 10.47 -25.53 -5.03
N GLN A 380 9.37 -26.27 -4.89
CA GLN A 380 8.26 -26.30 -5.86
C GLN A 380 7.17 -25.34 -5.39
N VAL A 381 6.94 -24.29 -6.14
CA VAL A 381 5.93 -23.27 -5.84
C VAL A 381 4.82 -23.24 -6.87
N VAL A 382 3.63 -22.81 -6.46
CA VAL A 382 2.52 -22.62 -7.38
C VAL A 382 2.86 -21.52 -8.40
N VAL A 383 2.43 -21.75 -9.64
CA VAL A 383 2.57 -20.79 -10.75
C VAL A 383 1.21 -20.42 -11.28
N THR A 384 0.98 -19.12 -11.44
CA THR A 384 -0.24 -18.59 -12.05
C THR A 384 -0.31 -18.88 -13.55
N GLU A 385 -1.47 -18.67 -14.15
CA GLU A 385 -1.69 -18.81 -15.61
C GLU A 385 -0.78 -17.86 -16.42
N ARG A 386 -0.36 -16.72 -15.84
CA ARG A 386 0.57 -15.73 -16.43
C ARG A 386 2.03 -15.98 -16.07
N GLY A 387 2.36 -17.13 -15.46
CA GLY A 387 3.72 -17.52 -15.16
C GLY A 387 4.33 -16.87 -13.92
N GLU A 388 3.56 -16.15 -13.10
CA GLU A 388 4.04 -15.61 -11.82
C GLU A 388 4.16 -16.71 -10.78
N LYS A 389 5.30 -16.82 -10.13
CA LYS A 389 5.55 -17.78 -9.06
C LYS A 389 5.03 -17.26 -7.72
N LEU A 390 4.13 -18.01 -7.10
CA LEU A 390 3.58 -17.70 -5.78
C LEU A 390 4.46 -18.33 -4.69
N GLY A 391 5.55 -17.69 -4.33
CA GLY A 391 6.54 -18.25 -3.40
C GLY A 391 5.98 -18.59 -2.01
N GLN A 392 4.89 -17.95 -1.59
CA GLN A 392 4.20 -18.25 -0.34
C GLN A 392 3.35 -19.54 -0.41
N VAL A 393 3.14 -20.14 -1.61
CA VAL A 393 2.35 -21.36 -1.80
C VAL A 393 3.27 -22.44 -2.40
N ARG A 394 3.69 -23.38 -1.59
CA ARG A 394 4.70 -24.38 -1.97
C ARG A 394 4.29 -25.80 -1.64
N TRP A 395 4.83 -26.75 -2.40
CA TRP A 395 4.71 -28.16 -2.10
C TRP A 395 5.71 -28.54 -1.00
N SER A 396 5.24 -29.11 0.08
CA SER A 396 6.06 -29.51 1.22
C SER A 396 5.48 -30.74 1.90
N ALA A 397 6.30 -31.76 2.16
CA ALA A 397 5.89 -32.99 2.85
C ALA A 397 4.59 -33.59 2.28
N ASP A 398 4.53 -33.75 0.95
CA ASP A 398 3.42 -34.33 0.20
C ASP A 398 2.08 -33.57 0.27
N GLN A 399 2.13 -32.31 0.64
CA GLN A 399 0.97 -31.41 0.66
C GLN A 399 1.32 -30.01 0.16
N LEU A 400 0.31 -29.29 -0.29
CA LEU A 400 0.45 -27.89 -0.64
C LEU A 400 0.25 -27.02 0.61
N VAL A 401 1.22 -26.16 0.91
CA VAL A 401 1.22 -25.29 2.09
C VAL A 401 1.29 -23.84 1.66
N GLN A 402 0.40 -23.02 2.18
CA GLN A 402 0.44 -21.56 2.04
C GLN A 402 0.93 -20.92 3.32
N THR A 403 1.84 -19.97 3.20
CA THR A 403 2.30 -19.10 4.29
C THR A 403 1.70 -17.72 4.11
N MET A 404 0.99 -17.20 5.09
CA MET A 404 0.42 -15.85 5.07
C MET A 404 1.52 -14.79 5.06
N LYS A 405 1.43 -13.87 4.13
CA LYS A 405 2.42 -12.79 3.94
C LYS A 405 2.42 -11.77 5.08
N ALA A 406 1.28 -11.53 5.73
CA ALA A 406 1.21 -10.59 6.84
C ALA A 406 1.67 -11.20 8.18
N THR A 407 1.30 -12.44 8.48
CA THR A 407 1.51 -13.05 9.79
C THR A 407 2.61 -14.10 9.84
N GLY A 408 2.88 -14.79 8.71
CA GLY A 408 3.75 -15.97 8.65
C GLY A 408 3.05 -17.27 9.07
N GLN A 409 1.76 -17.24 9.40
CA GLN A 409 0.99 -18.43 9.71
C GLN A 409 0.86 -19.32 8.48
N THR A 410 0.88 -20.63 8.66
CA THR A 410 0.81 -21.60 7.56
C THR A 410 -0.50 -22.36 7.57
N TYR A 411 -1.01 -22.64 6.37
CA TYR A 411 -2.22 -23.43 6.15
C TYR A 411 -1.98 -24.49 5.08
N ASN A 412 -2.62 -25.63 5.26
CA ASN A 412 -2.69 -26.63 4.21
C ASN A 412 -3.73 -26.21 3.18
N VAL A 413 -3.35 -26.18 1.91
CA VAL A 413 -4.25 -25.89 0.80
C VAL A 413 -4.89 -27.20 0.35
N PRO A 414 -6.21 -27.40 0.53
CA PRO A 414 -6.88 -28.60 0.09
C PRO A 414 -6.95 -28.64 -1.45
N LEU A 415 -6.70 -29.82 -2.03
CA LEU A 415 -6.82 -29.99 -3.48
C LEU A 415 -8.25 -30.41 -3.87
N VAL A 416 -8.73 -29.91 -4.98
CA VAL A 416 -10.02 -30.32 -5.57
C VAL A 416 -9.93 -31.73 -6.11
N GLN A 417 -8.81 -32.09 -6.73
CA GLN A 417 -8.57 -33.44 -7.24
C GLN A 417 -8.64 -34.47 -6.10
N GLY A 418 -9.47 -35.49 -6.28
CA GLY A 418 -9.67 -36.52 -5.26
C GLY A 418 -10.57 -36.13 -4.07
N SER A 419 -11.09 -34.91 -4.06
CA SER A 419 -12.06 -34.44 -3.06
C SER A 419 -13.49 -34.89 -3.39
N ALA A 420 -14.44 -34.60 -2.49
CA ALA A 420 -15.86 -34.82 -2.69
C ALA A 420 -16.55 -33.69 -3.50
N CYS A 421 -15.78 -32.81 -4.15
CA CYS A 421 -16.32 -31.72 -4.98
C CYS A 421 -17.16 -32.27 -6.13
N GLN A 422 -18.38 -31.75 -6.29
CA GLN A 422 -19.35 -32.21 -7.28
C GLN A 422 -19.46 -31.27 -8.50
N GLN A 423 -18.51 -30.38 -8.68
CA GLN A 423 -18.46 -29.54 -9.89
C GLN A 423 -18.26 -30.38 -11.16
N LYS A 424 -18.76 -29.84 -12.27
CA LYS A 424 -18.46 -30.42 -13.58
C LYS A 424 -17.07 -29.99 -14.07
N PRO A 425 -16.43 -30.74 -14.97
CA PRO A 425 -15.10 -30.40 -15.48
C PRO A 425 -15.02 -29.03 -16.17
N ASP A 426 -16.10 -28.51 -16.71
CA ASP A 426 -16.23 -27.21 -17.36
C ASP A 426 -16.58 -26.07 -16.37
N GLU A 427 -16.92 -26.40 -15.13
CA GLU A 427 -17.31 -25.46 -14.08
C GLU A 427 -16.17 -25.21 -13.08
N GLN A 428 -14.97 -24.85 -13.55
CA GLN A 428 -13.78 -24.73 -12.69
C GLN A 428 -13.32 -23.28 -12.45
N ALA A 429 -14.08 -22.28 -12.88
CA ALA A 429 -13.81 -20.88 -12.56
C ALA A 429 -14.28 -20.53 -11.13
N SER A 430 -13.65 -19.55 -10.50
CA SER A 430 -13.94 -19.11 -9.11
C SER A 430 -15.42 -18.86 -8.85
N ARG A 431 -16.17 -18.31 -9.82
CA ARG A 431 -17.61 -18.07 -9.68
C ARG A 431 -18.41 -19.34 -9.36
N TYR A 432 -17.97 -20.51 -9.82
CA TYR A 432 -18.63 -21.78 -9.51
C TYR A 432 -18.24 -22.30 -8.13
N CYS A 433 -17.02 -22.03 -7.69
CA CYS A 433 -16.58 -22.33 -6.33
C CYS A 433 -17.41 -21.52 -5.33
N HIS A 434 -17.55 -20.22 -5.57
CA HIS A 434 -18.36 -19.34 -4.74
C HIS A 434 -19.83 -19.77 -4.67
N ALA A 435 -20.40 -20.31 -5.73
CA ALA A 435 -21.79 -20.78 -5.71
C ALA A 435 -22.11 -21.81 -4.61
N CYS A 436 -21.11 -22.58 -4.17
CA CYS A 436 -21.24 -23.55 -3.08
C CYS A 436 -20.58 -23.06 -1.78
N HIS A 437 -19.36 -22.58 -1.85
CA HIS A 437 -18.57 -22.22 -0.67
C HIS A 437 -19.04 -20.94 0.02
N ASP A 438 -19.63 -20.00 -0.70
CA ASP A 438 -20.22 -18.79 -0.12
C ASP A 438 -21.37 -19.07 0.87
N ARG A 439 -22.07 -20.19 0.71
CA ARG A 439 -23.20 -20.51 1.58
C ARG A 439 -22.78 -20.89 2.99
N GLU A 440 -21.54 -21.31 3.17
CA GLU A 440 -21.01 -21.70 4.49
C GLU A 440 -20.68 -20.49 5.36
N LEU A 441 -20.54 -19.31 4.74
CA LEU A 441 -20.07 -18.08 5.40
C LEU A 441 -21.15 -17.00 5.54
N LYS A 442 -22.40 -17.28 5.21
CA LYS A 442 -23.46 -16.36 5.58
C LYS A 442 -23.51 -16.30 7.09
N ALA A 443 -23.07 -15.17 7.63
CA ALA A 443 -23.35 -14.85 9.03
C ALA A 443 -24.84 -15.06 9.32
N PRO A 444 -25.19 -15.60 10.47
CA PRO A 444 -26.56 -15.90 10.84
C PRO A 444 -27.47 -14.68 10.81
#